data_5c654afb6ee007b6882149052837941f
#
_entry.id   5c654afb6ee007b6882149052837941f
#
_cell.length_a   1.000
_cell.length_b   1.000
_cell.length_c   1.000
_cell.angle_alpha   90.00
_cell.angle_beta   90.00
_cell.angle_gamma   90.00
#
_symmetry.space_group_name_H-M   'P 1'
#
loop_
_entity.id
_entity.type
_entity.pdbx_description
1 polymer ?
#
loop_
_entity_poly.entity_id
_entity_poly.type
_entity_poly.pdbx_seq_one_letter_code
_entity_poly.pdbx_strand_id
1 'polypeptide(L)'
;MMTTIAIPSVSGDGLDSKVDFQFGRALFFTFVKVEEGKVKEVTIAANPASNAMGGAGSQSVSFIMEHGADTAFAIQLGPNAATALKASGMQVLTRIDFSSPPYKVKQIIDEFIDNRLVSMQGANVPGHAGGMHRHRFGQKG
;
A
#
# COMPACT_ATOMS: atom_id res chain seq x y z
N MET A 1 -4.09 16.23 -14.77
CA MET A 1 -2.94 15.49 -14.27
C MET A 1 -3.35 14.06 -13.97
N MET A 2 -2.57 13.10 -14.41
CA MET A 2 -2.92 11.69 -14.24
C MET A 2 -2.04 11.03 -13.19
N THR A 3 -2.65 10.28 -12.29
CA THR A 3 -1.95 9.54 -11.24
C THR A 3 -2.41 8.10 -11.27
N THR A 4 -1.46 7.18 -11.14
CA THR A 4 -1.77 5.76 -10.97
C THR A 4 -1.41 5.38 -9.54
N ILE A 5 -2.42 5.05 -8.76
CA ILE A 5 -2.21 4.66 -7.37
C ILE A 5 -2.36 3.14 -7.22
N ALA A 6 -1.39 2.53 -6.55
CA ALA A 6 -1.40 1.09 -6.25
C ALA A 6 -1.91 0.89 -4.84
N ILE A 7 -2.93 0.06 -4.67
CA ILE A 7 -3.56 -0.20 -3.38
C ILE A 7 -3.49 -1.70 -3.09
N PRO A 8 -2.84 -2.09 -1.98
CA PRO A 8 -2.78 -3.52 -1.63
C PRO A 8 -4.18 -4.04 -1.31
N SER A 9 -4.51 -5.18 -1.88
CA SER A 9 -5.88 -5.71 -1.87
C SER A 9 -5.90 -7.18 -1.48
N VAL A 10 -6.96 -7.61 -0.80
CA VAL A 10 -7.08 -8.99 -0.35
C VAL A 10 -7.65 -9.90 -1.42
N SER A 11 -8.28 -9.34 -2.45
CA SER A 11 -8.91 -10.13 -3.52
C SER A 11 -8.77 -9.42 -4.86
N GLY A 12 -9.22 -10.12 -5.91
CA GLY A 12 -9.21 -9.57 -7.26
C GLY A 12 -10.48 -8.81 -7.64
N ASP A 13 -11.21 -8.29 -6.67
CA ASP A 13 -12.49 -7.63 -6.93
C ASP A 13 -12.36 -6.13 -7.27
N GLY A 14 -11.13 -5.63 -7.42
CA GLY A 14 -10.91 -4.24 -7.83
C GLY A 14 -11.40 -3.27 -6.79
N LEU A 15 -12.24 -2.32 -7.21
CA LEU A 15 -12.74 -1.29 -6.30
C LEU A 15 -13.56 -1.86 -5.14
N ASP A 16 -14.12 -3.05 -5.30
CA ASP A 16 -14.92 -3.69 -4.25
C ASP A 16 -14.10 -4.57 -3.33
N SER A 17 -12.82 -4.78 -3.62
CA SER A 17 -11.94 -5.53 -2.73
C SER A 17 -11.71 -4.77 -1.44
N LYS A 18 -11.54 -5.53 -0.35
CA LYS A 18 -11.03 -4.93 0.88
C LYS A 18 -9.55 -4.62 0.70
N VAL A 19 -9.10 -3.56 1.37
CA VAL A 19 -7.69 -3.20 1.39
C VAL A 19 -6.94 -4.19 2.28
N ASP A 20 -5.78 -4.65 1.79
CA ASP A 20 -4.91 -5.49 2.61
C ASP A 20 -4.07 -4.58 3.50
N PHE A 21 -4.05 -4.86 4.79
CA PHE A 21 -3.29 -4.04 5.75
C PHE A 21 -1.79 -4.22 5.55
N GLN A 22 -1.36 -5.39 5.06
CA GLN A 22 0.06 -5.65 4.78
C GLN A 22 0.39 -5.23 3.36
N PHE A 23 1.40 -4.40 3.21
CA PHE A 23 1.80 -3.94 1.89
C PHE A 23 2.64 -4.99 1.15
N GLY A 24 3.74 -5.44 1.77
CA GLY A 24 4.71 -6.29 1.09
C GLY A 24 4.19 -7.69 0.76
N ARG A 25 3.24 -8.18 1.52
CA ARG A 25 2.69 -9.52 1.34
C ARG A 25 1.23 -9.51 0.92
N ALA A 26 0.77 -8.40 0.38
CA ALA A 26 -0.59 -8.32 -0.14
C ALA A 26 -0.79 -9.35 -1.25
N LEU A 27 -1.95 -9.97 -1.28
CA LEU A 27 -2.25 -10.99 -2.29
C LEU A 27 -2.42 -10.37 -3.68
N PHE A 28 -2.99 -9.18 -3.74
CA PHE A 28 -3.23 -8.47 -5.00
C PHE A 28 -2.87 -7.01 -4.82
N PHE A 29 -2.65 -6.34 -5.94
CA PHE A 29 -2.67 -4.88 -5.99
C PHE A 29 -3.73 -4.44 -6.98
N THR A 30 -4.50 -3.43 -6.59
CA THR A 30 -5.44 -2.75 -7.48
C THR A 30 -4.79 -1.44 -7.90
N PHE A 31 -4.69 -1.24 -9.22
CA PHE A 31 -4.08 -0.04 -9.79
C PHE A 31 -5.20 0.82 -10.34
N VAL A 32 -5.32 2.04 -9.84
CA VAL A 32 -6.39 2.95 -10.24
C VAL A 32 -5.77 4.19 -10.87
N LYS A 33 -6.12 4.44 -12.13
CA LYS A 33 -5.73 5.68 -12.81
C LYS A 33 -6.78 6.73 -12.55
N VAL A 34 -6.35 7.84 -12.00
CA VAL A 34 -7.21 8.97 -11.67
C VAL A 34 -6.74 10.17 -12.44
N GLU A 35 -7.65 10.83 -13.14
CA GLU A 35 -7.35 12.04 -13.90
C GLU A 35 -8.43 13.06 -13.65
N GLU A 36 -8.03 14.24 -13.19
CA GLU A 36 -8.94 15.35 -12.92
C GLU A 36 -10.12 14.95 -12.02
N GLY A 37 -9.77 14.20 -10.96
CA GLY A 37 -10.76 13.79 -9.96
C GLY A 37 -11.67 12.67 -10.39
N LYS A 38 -11.33 11.96 -11.47
CA LYS A 38 -12.17 10.88 -11.99
C LYS A 38 -11.35 9.61 -12.19
N VAL A 39 -11.96 8.47 -11.87
CA VAL A 39 -11.36 7.18 -12.15
C VAL A 39 -11.44 6.91 -13.65
N LYS A 40 -10.28 6.68 -14.27
CA LYS A 40 -10.18 6.42 -15.70
C LYS A 40 -10.02 4.95 -16.01
N GLU A 41 -9.32 4.22 -15.16
CA GLU A 41 -9.02 2.81 -15.41
C GLU A 41 -8.73 2.11 -14.10
N VAL A 42 -9.17 0.86 -13.99
CA VAL A 42 -8.88 0.00 -12.84
C VAL A 42 -8.27 -1.29 -13.37
N THR A 43 -7.09 -1.63 -12.89
CA THR A 43 -6.38 -2.86 -13.26
C THR A 43 -6.06 -3.62 -11.99
N ILE A 44 -6.16 -4.94 -12.05
CA ILE A 44 -5.91 -5.80 -10.90
C ILE A 44 -4.81 -6.79 -11.27
N ALA A 45 -3.88 -7.01 -10.36
CA ALA A 45 -2.82 -8.00 -10.60
C ALA A 45 -2.47 -8.73 -9.31
N ALA A 46 -2.25 -10.03 -9.42
CA ALA A 46 -1.79 -10.84 -8.30
C ALA A 46 -0.34 -10.46 -7.98
N ASN A 47 -0.03 -10.31 -6.70
CA ASN A 47 1.31 -9.94 -6.26
C ASN A 47 2.21 -11.17 -6.20
N PRO A 48 3.21 -11.29 -7.07
CA PRO A 48 4.07 -12.47 -7.06
C PRO A 48 4.93 -12.58 -5.78
N ALA A 49 5.09 -11.48 -5.07
CA ALA A 49 5.88 -11.46 -3.84
C ALA A 49 5.12 -11.90 -2.60
N SER A 50 3.81 -12.17 -2.70
CA SER A 50 2.99 -12.49 -1.52
C SER A 50 3.52 -13.70 -0.76
N ASN A 51 4.13 -14.67 -1.44
CA ASN A 51 4.69 -15.88 -0.85
C ASN A 51 6.21 -15.87 -0.78
N ALA A 52 6.85 -14.73 -0.99
CA ALA A 52 8.31 -14.66 -0.96
C ALA A 52 8.83 -15.02 0.43
N MET A 53 9.93 -15.77 0.48
CA MET A 53 10.56 -16.15 1.73
C MET A 53 11.27 -14.98 2.41
N GLY A 54 11.71 -14.00 1.63
CA GLY A 54 12.32 -12.78 2.11
C GLY A 54 12.26 -11.76 1.01
N GLY A 55 12.40 -10.48 1.36
CA GLY A 55 12.41 -9.41 0.38
C GLY A 55 11.05 -9.11 -0.24
N ALA A 56 9.96 -9.58 0.37
CA ALA A 56 8.62 -9.37 -0.19
C ALA A 56 8.32 -7.89 -0.40
N GLY A 57 8.74 -7.04 0.54
CA GLY A 57 8.50 -5.61 0.43
C GLY A 57 9.15 -5.01 -0.80
N SER A 58 10.44 -5.28 -1.01
CA SER A 58 11.17 -4.76 -2.16
C SER A 58 10.62 -5.30 -3.48
N GLN A 59 10.27 -6.59 -3.50
CA GLN A 59 9.71 -7.21 -4.70
C GLN A 59 8.35 -6.62 -5.05
N SER A 60 7.52 -6.35 -4.03
CA SER A 60 6.22 -5.73 -4.25
C SER A 60 6.36 -4.33 -4.83
N VAL A 61 7.35 -3.55 -4.35
CA VAL A 61 7.58 -2.21 -4.88
C VAL A 61 8.01 -2.29 -6.35
N SER A 62 8.92 -3.20 -6.69
CA SER A 62 9.32 -3.40 -8.09
C SER A 62 8.11 -3.77 -8.94
N PHE A 63 7.25 -4.63 -8.43
CA PHE A 63 6.07 -5.08 -9.13
C PHE A 63 5.13 -3.92 -9.45
N ILE A 64 4.83 -3.06 -8.45
CA ILE A 64 3.91 -1.94 -8.71
C ILE A 64 4.54 -0.89 -9.61
N MET A 65 5.86 -0.72 -9.56
CA MET A 65 6.55 0.17 -10.49
C MET A 65 6.41 -0.32 -11.93
N GLU A 66 6.56 -1.62 -12.14
CA GLU A 66 6.41 -2.22 -13.47
C GLU A 66 5.02 -2.02 -14.03
N HIS A 67 4.03 -1.88 -13.15
CA HIS A 67 2.65 -1.63 -13.56
C HIS A 67 2.32 -0.15 -13.68
N GLY A 68 3.31 0.70 -13.61
CA GLY A 68 3.14 2.13 -13.88
C GLY A 68 2.65 2.96 -12.71
N ALA A 69 2.67 2.41 -11.50
CA ALA A 69 2.25 3.19 -10.33
C ALA A 69 3.25 4.31 -10.04
N ASP A 70 2.74 5.49 -9.76
CA ASP A 70 3.53 6.62 -9.28
C ASP A 70 3.20 6.96 -7.83
N THR A 71 2.16 6.36 -7.30
CA THR A 71 1.70 6.56 -5.94
C THR A 71 1.32 5.22 -5.34
N ALA A 72 1.62 5.02 -4.07
CA ALA A 72 1.24 3.81 -3.35
C ALA A 72 0.43 4.19 -2.11
N PHE A 73 -0.55 3.36 -1.79
CA PHE A 73 -1.29 3.48 -0.54
C PHE A 73 -0.84 2.34 0.38
N ALA A 74 -0.63 2.65 1.66
CA ALA A 74 -0.24 1.65 2.63
C ALA A 74 -0.89 1.91 3.98
N ILE A 75 -1.20 0.83 4.70
CA ILE A 75 -1.63 0.92 6.10
C ILE A 75 -0.49 0.45 6.98
N GLN A 76 0.00 -0.77 6.78
CA GLN A 76 1.17 -1.30 7.49
C GLN A 76 2.32 -1.42 6.50
N LEU A 77 3.40 -0.73 6.79
CA LEU A 77 4.56 -0.68 5.91
C LEU A 77 5.80 -1.06 6.68
N GLY A 78 6.41 -2.17 6.28
CA GLY A 78 7.65 -2.62 6.88
C GLY A 78 8.86 -1.88 6.33
N PRO A 79 10.04 -2.06 6.95
CA PRO A 79 11.24 -1.30 6.58
C PRO A 79 11.74 -1.60 5.16
N ASN A 80 11.62 -2.83 4.68
CA ASN A 80 12.10 -3.17 3.34
C ASN A 80 11.29 -2.46 2.26
N ALA A 81 9.96 -2.49 2.39
CA ALA A 81 9.09 -1.78 1.44
C ALA A 81 9.29 -0.27 1.55
N ALA A 82 9.41 0.26 2.77
CA ALA A 82 9.63 1.69 2.97
C ALA A 82 10.91 2.16 2.29
N THR A 83 12.00 1.41 2.46
CA THR A 83 13.28 1.73 1.83
C THR A 83 13.15 1.71 0.31
N ALA A 84 12.52 0.68 -0.24
CA ALA A 84 12.36 0.56 -1.69
C ALA A 84 11.47 1.67 -2.26
N LEU A 85 10.40 2.03 -1.55
CA LEU A 85 9.52 3.11 -1.98
C LEU A 85 10.25 4.45 -1.99
N LYS A 86 11.04 4.70 -0.95
CA LYS A 86 11.84 5.93 -0.88
C LYS A 86 12.84 6.00 -2.03
N ALA A 87 13.53 4.89 -2.31
CA ALA A 87 14.50 4.83 -3.38
C ALA A 87 13.86 5.05 -4.75
N SER A 88 12.60 4.62 -4.91
CA SER A 88 11.88 4.76 -6.18
C SER A 88 11.39 6.18 -6.43
N GLY A 89 11.34 7.01 -5.39
CA GLY A 89 10.76 8.35 -5.48
C GLY A 89 9.24 8.36 -5.52
N MET A 90 8.62 7.21 -5.25
CA MET A 90 7.16 7.11 -5.29
C MET A 90 6.53 7.80 -4.09
N GLN A 91 5.42 8.49 -4.32
CA GLN A 91 4.65 9.08 -3.24
C GLN A 91 3.92 7.97 -2.49
N VAL A 92 3.96 8.01 -1.15
CA VAL A 92 3.28 7.02 -0.31
C VAL A 92 2.25 7.73 0.54
N LEU A 93 1.02 7.27 0.46
CA LEU A 93 -0.11 7.87 1.17
C LEU A 93 -0.74 6.86 2.12
N THR A 94 -1.37 7.38 3.16
CA THR A 94 -2.12 6.56 4.12
C THR A 94 -3.34 7.32 4.61
N ARG A 95 -4.17 6.65 5.42
CA ARG A 95 -5.33 7.30 6.04
C ARG A 95 -4.95 7.88 7.39
N ILE A 96 -5.67 8.91 7.78
CA ILE A 96 -5.55 9.47 9.12
C ILE A 96 -6.33 8.61 10.12
N ASP A 97 -7.51 8.14 9.72
CA ASP A 97 -8.46 7.48 10.61
C ASP A 97 -8.59 5.99 10.25
N PHE A 98 -8.32 5.13 11.22
CA PHE A 98 -8.39 3.68 11.04
C PHE A 98 -9.54 3.07 11.86
N SER A 99 -10.51 3.87 12.27
CA SER A 99 -11.54 3.42 13.22
C SER A 99 -12.63 2.55 12.59
N SER A 100 -12.72 2.47 11.27
CA SER A 100 -13.86 1.81 10.62
C SER A 100 -13.41 0.75 9.59
N PRO A 101 -12.65 -0.28 10.00
CA PRO A 101 -12.36 -1.38 9.09
C PRO A 101 -13.60 -2.27 8.89
N PRO A 102 -13.67 -3.06 7.83
CA PRO A 102 -12.69 -3.15 6.77
C PRO A 102 -12.87 -2.03 5.75
N TYR A 103 -11.76 -1.59 5.19
CA TYR A 103 -11.80 -0.54 4.18
C TYR A 103 -11.84 -1.18 2.80
N LYS A 104 -12.64 -0.62 1.90
CA LYS A 104 -12.64 -1.04 0.50
C LYS A 104 -11.76 -0.12 -0.33
N VAL A 105 -11.22 -0.66 -1.42
CA VAL A 105 -10.38 0.11 -2.33
C VAL A 105 -11.10 1.38 -2.77
N LYS A 106 -12.39 1.29 -3.08
CA LYS A 106 -13.12 2.47 -3.54
C LYS A 106 -13.21 3.56 -2.48
N GLN A 107 -13.25 3.20 -1.19
CA GLN A 107 -13.24 4.19 -0.13
C GLN A 107 -11.92 4.96 -0.12
N ILE A 108 -10.81 4.25 -0.34
CA ILE A 108 -9.49 4.88 -0.41
C ILE A 108 -9.42 5.82 -1.62
N ILE A 109 -9.97 5.40 -2.75
CA ILE A 109 -9.97 6.22 -3.95
C ILE A 109 -10.80 7.48 -3.76
N ASP A 110 -11.97 7.36 -3.11
CA ASP A 110 -12.79 8.54 -2.80
C ASP A 110 -12.02 9.52 -1.92
N GLU A 111 -11.30 9.01 -0.90
CA GLU A 111 -10.50 9.86 -0.02
C GLU A 111 -9.32 10.47 -0.77
N PHE A 112 -8.73 9.73 -1.69
CA PHE A 112 -7.65 10.23 -2.52
C PHE A 112 -8.12 11.39 -3.40
N ILE A 113 -9.26 11.23 -4.06
CA ILE A 113 -9.83 12.26 -4.92
C ILE A 113 -10.21 13.50 -4.11
N ASP A 114 -10.72 13.29 -2.89
CA ASP A 114 -11.09 14.39 -2.00
C ASP A 114 -9.90 14.99 -1.25
N ASN A 115 -8.68 14.52 -1.54
CA ASN A 115 -7.45 15.04 -0.94
C ASN A 115 -7.39 14.83 0.57
N ARG A 116 -7.96 13.72 1.06
CA ARG A 116 -8.00 13.41 2.49
C ARG A 116 -6.93 12.43 2.95
N LEU A 117 -6.17 11.85 2.03
CA LEU A 117 -5.05 11.00 2.40
C LEU A 117 -3.85 11.85 2.78
N VAL A 118 -2.96 11.29 3.59
CA VAL A 118 -1.77 12.00 4.06
C VAL A 118 -0.52 11.24 3.70
N SER A 119 0.61 11.95 3.62
CA SER A 119 1.89 11.33 3.29
C SER A 119 2.35 10.43 4.43
N MET A 120 2.86 9.27 4.06
CA MET A 120 3.45 8.33 5.01
C MET A 120 4.96 8.51 4.99
N GLN A 121 5.56 8.70 6.17
CA GLN A 121 6.96 9.12 6.27
C GLN A 121 7.95 7.97 6.42
N GLY A 122 7.48 6.73 6.32
CA GLY A 122 8.38 5.59 6.43
C GLY A 122 7.67 4.39 7.04
N ALA A 123 8.47 3.40 7.45
CA ALA A 123 7.92 2.17 8.03
C ALA A 123 7.18 2.47 9.32
N ASN A 124 6.07 1.77 9.52
CA ASN A 124 5.28 1.87 10.76
C ASN A 124 5.11 0.51 11.44
N VAL A 125 5.69 -0.54 10.90
CA VAL A 125 5.73 -1.85 11.56
C VAL A 125 7.15 -2.38 11.47
N PRO A 126 7.57 -3.23 12.43
CA PRO A 126 8.92 -3.79 12.39
C PRO A 126 9.06 -4.82 11.27
N GLY A 127 10.28 -5.02 10.82
CA GLY A 127 10.57 -6.08 9.87
C GLY A 127 10.53 -7.44 10.54
N HIS A 128 10.46 -8.50 9.73
CA HIS A 128 10.37 -9.85 10.25
C HIS A 128 11.58 -10.26 11.09
N ALA A 129 12.76 -9.81 10.68
CA ALA A 129 13.97 -10.15 11.40
C ALA A 129 14.02 -9.49 12.77
N GLY A 130 13.26 -8.41 12.97
CA GLY A 130 13.25 -7.69 14.22
C GLY A 130 12.26 -8.23 15.22
N GLY A 131 11.84 -9.35 15.01
CA GLY A 131 10.79 -9.89 15.81
C GLY A 131 10.83 -9.60 17.27
N MET A 132 11.07 -9.37 17.70
CA MET A 132 10.97 -9.21 18.74
C MET A 132 10.78 -8.36 19.61
N HIS A 133 10.86 -8.24 19.34
CA HIS A 133 10.74 -7.50 20.16
C HIS A 133 10.19 -6.72 20.66
N ARG A 134 10.10 -6.75 20.88
CA ARG A 134 9.63 -6.10 21.40
C ARG A 134 9.06 -5.30 21.89
N HIS A 135 9.22 -5.41 22.04
CA HIS A 135 8.65 -4.59 22.42
C HIS A 135 8.31 -3.82 22.85
N ARG A 136 8.45 -3.77 22.94
CA ARG A 136 8.20 -3.05 23.30
C ARG A 136 7.77 -2.05 23.41
N PHE A 137 7.85 -2.10 23.38
CA PHE A 137 7.36 -1.14 23.38
C PHE A 137 6.82 -0.63 23.69
N GLY A 138 7.17 -1.05 23.79
CA GLY A 138 6.56 -0.56 23.81
C GLY A 138 6.18 -0.35 24.40
N GLN A 139 6.52 -0.44 24.60
CA GLN A 139 6.19 -0.12 24.97
C GLN A 139 5.90 0.48 25.32
N LYS A 140 6.01 0.34 25.33
CA LYS A 140 5.82 0.87 25.62
C LYS A 140 5.48 1.27 25.47
N GLY A 141 5.75 0.70 25.58
CA GLY A 141 5.39 0.97 25.17
C GLY A 141 5.19 1.19 25.12
#